data_8990ad71bd74a9f1edac7bd90c85c32a
#
_entry.id   8990ad71bd74a9f1edac7bd90c85c32a
#
_cell.length_a   1.000
_cell.length_b   1.000
_cell.length_c   1.000
_cell.angle_alpha   90.00
_cell.angle_beta   90.00
_cell.angle_gamma   90.00
#
_symmetry.space_group_name_H-M   'P 1'
#
loop_
_entity.id
_entity.type
_entity.pdbx_description
1 polymer ?
#
loop_
_entity_poly.entity_id
_entity_poly.type
_entity_poly.pdbx_seq_one_letter_code
_entity_poly.pdbx_strand_id
1 'polypeptide(L)'
;MKIGFAAQRFLRDHISQYDWFCYLEDDLLIADPYFFRKLEWFVTMHGEETTLSPHRFEISVTQPVHKLYHDGSVRPDFTAAWQNVDDRRHLQSEHLGMTVRFERWPNPHSGCFFLNRNQMAYWVSKPYFGDEDSSFAGPLESAASLGIIQTFRQYKPSPANASFLELQHLHPRYLGEALKFH
;
A
#
# COMPACT_ATOMS: atom_id res chain seq x y z
N MET A 1 -20.68 -5.91 -11.05
CA MET A 1 -20.07 -5.49 -9.77
C MET A 1 -18.63 -6.00 -9.77
N LYS A 2 -17.65 -5.11 -9.62
CA LYS A 2 -16.23 -5.48 -9.60
C LYS A 2 -15.89 -5.89 -8.15
N ILE A 3 -15.26 -7.05 -7.96
CA ILE A 3 -15.07 -7.68 -6.64
C ILE A 3 -14.32 -6.79 -5.64
N GLY A 4 -13.30 -6.06 -6.06
CA GLY A 4 -12.54 -5.17 -5.18
C GLY A 4 -13.37 -4.03 -4.58
N PHE A 5 -14.27 -3.43 -5.37
CA PHE A 5 -15.18 -2.39 -4.86
C PHE A 5 -16.29 -2.97 -3.97
N ALA A 6 -16.67 -4.24 -4.20
CA ALA A 6 -17.57 -4.92 -3.28
C ALA A 6 -16.93 -5.13 -1.89
N ALA A 7 -15.64 -5.46 -1.86
CA ALA A 7 -14.88 -5.57 -0.61
C ALA A 7 -14.84 -4.24 0.15
N GLN A 8 -14.62 -3.10 -0.53
CA GLN A 8 -14.66 -1.78 0.12
C GLN A 8 -16.01 -1.52 0.81
N ARG A 9 -17.14 -1.83 0.13
CA ARG A 9 -18.48 -1.69 0.72
C ARG A 9 -18.68 -2.61 1.92
N PHE A 10 -18.21 -3.84 1.85
CA PHE A 10 -18.23 -4.76 2.99
C PHE A 10 -17.47 -4.20 4.19
N LEU A 11 -16.28 -3.63 3.98
CA LEU A 11 -15.49 -3.01 5.06
C LEU A 11 -16.25 -1.82 5.70
N ARG A 12 -16.88 -0.97 4.89
CA ARG A 12 -17.74 0.13 5.38
C ARG A 12 -18.86 -0.38 6.29
N ASP A 13 -19.56 -1.42 5.87
CA ASP A 13 -20.73 -1.93 6.58
C ASP A 13 -20.37 -2.55 7.95
N HIS A 14 -19.08 -2.80 8.19
CA HIS A 14 -18.54 -3.36 9.43
C HIS A 14 -17.69 -2.36 10.25
N ILE A 15 -17.74 -1.07 9.93
CA ILE A 15 -16.85 -0.05 10.50
C ILE A 15 -16.93 0.07 12.03
N SER A 16 -18.10 -0.21 12.64
CA SER A 16 -18.27 -0.17 14.09
C SER A 16 -17.71 -1.38 14.82
N GLN A 17 -17.33 -2.45 14.12
CA GLN A 17 -17.00 -3.75 14.71
C GLN A 17 -15.50 -3.98 14.87
N TYR A 18 -14.66 -3.28 14.10
CA TYR A 18 -13.21 -3.51 14.04
C TYR A 18 -12.42 -2.23 14.22
N ASP A 19 -11.16 -2.36 14.62
CA ASP A 19 -10.21 -1.25 14.78
C ASP A 19 -9.36 -1.04 13.53
N TRP A 20 -9.14 -2.11 12.73
CA TRP A 20 -8.38 -2.09 11.50
C TRP A 20 -9.16 -2.72 10.36
N PHE A 21 -9.01 -2.13 9.17
CA PHE A 21 -9.64 -2.52 7.92
C PHE A 21 -8.56 -2.79 6.89
N CYS A 22 -8.62 -3.96 6.28
CA CYS A 22 -7.65 -4.41 5.31
C CYS A 22 -8.33 -4.85 4.03
N TYR A 23 -7.88 -4.31 2.90
CA TYR A 23 -8.03 -4.93 1.59
C TYR A 23 -6.70 -5.59 1.23
N LEU A 24 -6.73 -6.84 0.83
CA LEU A 24 -5.54 -7.61 0.48
C LEU A 24 -5.88 -8.52 -0.70
N GLU A 25 -5.06 -8.49 -1.75
CA GLU A 25 -5.12 -9.47 -2.83
C GLU A 25 -4.78 -10.86 -2.31
N ASP A 26 -5.38 -11.91 -2.88
CA ASP A 26 -5.35 -13.28 -2.35
C ASP A 26 -4.01 -14.00 -2.52
N ASP A 27 -3.09 -13.40 -3.27
CA ASP A 27 -1.72 -13.88 -3.48
C ASP A 27 -0.67 -13.14 -2.63
N LEU A 28 -1.11 -12.35 -1.63
CA LEU A 28 -0.24 -11.62 -0.71
C LEU A 28 -0.24 -12.24 0.68
N LEU A 29 0.95 -12.35 1.29
CA LEU A 29 1.15 -12.89 2.63
C LEU A 29 1.77 -11.85 3.55
N ILE A 30 1.13 -11.63 4.71
CA ILE A 30 1.69 -10.88 5.84
C ILE A 30 2.50 -11.87 6.69
N ALA A 31 3.83 -11.83 6.57
CA ALA A 31 4.72 -12.71 7.34
C ALA A 31 5.25 -12.05 8.62
N ASP A 32 5.23 -10.73 8.71
CA ASP A 32 5.75 -9.97 9.84
C ASP A 32 4.72 -9.96 11.01
N PRO A 33 5.02 -10.54 12.18
CA PRO A 33 4.12 -10.53 13.33
C PRO A 33 3.89 -9.13 13.92
N TYR A 34 4.74 -8.16 13.60
CA TYR A 34 4.63 -6.76 14.05
C TYR A 34 4.02 -5.84 13.00
N PHE A 35 3.52 -6.37 11.89
CA PHE A 35 3.03 -5.60 10.76
C PHE A 35 2.03 -4.50 11.17
N PHE A 36 0.96 -4.86 11.89
CA PHE A 36 -0.05 -3.90 12.36
C PHE A 36 0.48 -2.94 13.42
N ARG A 37 1.47 -3.35 14.25
CA ARG A 37 2.12 -2.44 15.20
C ARG A 37 2.95 -1.36 14.51
N LYS A 38 3.58 -1.70 13.38
CA LYS A 38 4.30 -0.72 12.56
C LYS A 38 3.35 0.26 11.89
N LEU A 39 2.18 -0.18 11.42
CA LEU A 39 1.14 0.69 10.90
C LEU A 39 0.60 1.65 11.97
N GLU A 40 0.27 1.14 13.15
CA GLU A 40 -0.20 1.92 14.29
C GLU A 40 0.84 2.98 14.71
N TRP A 41 2.11 2.55 14.83
CA TRP A 41 3.21 3.47 15.12
C TRP A 41 3.34 4.56 14.05
N PHE A 42 3.27 4.22 12.76
CA PHE A 42 3.38 5.18 11.67
C PHE A 42 2.27 6.26 11.73
N VAL A 43 1.02 5.85 11.92
CA VAL A 43 -0.11 6.79 12.05
C VAL A 43 0.03 7.66 13.30
N THR A 44 0.48 7.07 14.42
CA THR A 44 0.75 7.83 15.66
C THR A 44 1.80 8.93 15.46
N MET A 45 2.84 8.63 14.68
CA MET A 45 3.94 9.56 14.44
C MET A 45 3.63 10.63 13.38
N HIS A 46 2.81 10.30 12.39
CA HIS A 46 2.65 11.14 11.19
C HIS A 46 1.22 11.66 10.97
N GLY A 47 0.26 11.19 11.76
CA GLY A 47 -1.14 11.66 11.72
C GLY A 47 -2.06 10.83 10.83
N GLU A 48 -3.36 10.97 11.11
CA GLU A 48 -4.45 10.22 10.45
C GLU A 48 -4.62 10.56 8.95
N GLU A 49 -4.07 11.68 8.49
CA GLU A 49 -4.06 12.05 7.08
C GLU A 49 -3.02 11.31 6.24
N THR A 50 -2.25 10.42 6.88
CA THR A 50 -1.21 9.62 6.22
C THR A 50 -1.53 8.14 6.26
N THR A 51 -1.17 7.40 5.22
CA THR A 51 -1.24 5.93 5.19
C THR A 51 0.12 5.36 4.81
N LEU A 52 0.43 4.18 5.32
CA LEU A 52 1.64 3.45 4.99
C LEU A 52 1.31 2.19 4.20
N SER A 53 1.86 2.09 2.99
CA SER A 53 1.77 0.91 2.14
C SER A 53 3.07 0.11 2.17
N PRO A 54 2.99 -1.22 2.15
CA PRO A 54 4.16 -2.09 2.11
C PRO A 54 4.79 -2.12 0.72
N HIS A 55 6.07 -2.53 0.67
CA HIS A 55 6.66 -3.06 -0.54
C HIS A 55 6.29 -4.53 -0.73
N ARG A 56 6.01 -4.94 -1.96
CA ARG A 56 5.84 -6.35 -2.30
C ARG A 56 7.17 -6.95 -2.73
N PHE A 57 7.41 -8.17 -2.31
CA PHE A 57 8.59 -8.91 -2.72
C PHE A 57 8.25 -10.36 -3.09
N GLU A 58 9.05 -10.92 -3.98
CA GLU A 58 9.07 -12.34 -4.31
C GLU A 58 10.35 -12.99 -3.80
N ILE A 59 10.26 -14.27 -3.45
CA ILE A 59 11.39 -15.08 -3.04
C ILE A 59 11.52 -16.32 -3.91
N SER A 60 12.75 -16.78 -4.09
CA SER A 60 13.05 -18.09 -4.68
C SER A 60 14.23 -18.72 -3.97
N VAL A 61 14.15 -20.02 -3.77
CA VAL A 61 15.25 -20.84 -3.23
C VAL A 61 16.08 -21.51 -4.34
N THR A 62 15.62 -21.45 -5.59
CA THR A 62 16.22 -22.15 -6.73
C THR A 62 16.90 -21.21 -7.73
N GLN A 63 16.73 -19.91 -7.57
CA GLN A 63 17.26 -18.91 -8.49
C GLN A 63 18.45 -18.16 -7.87
N PRO A 64 19.34 -17.56 -8.68
CA PRO A 64 20.45 -16.74 -8.20
C PRO A 64 19.99 -15.53 -7.37
N VAL A 65 18.83 -14.97 -7.73
CA VAL A 65 18.18 -13.89 -6.96
C VAL A 65 17.21 -14.52 -5.98
N HIS A 66 17.50 -14.39 -4.68
CA HIS A 66 16.67 -14.98 -3.63
C HIS A 66 15.50 -14.10 -3.21
N LYS A 67 15.62 -12.80 -3.32
CA LYS A 67 14.55 -11.84 -2.98
C LYS A 67 14.55 -10.69 -3.98
N LEU A 68 13.38 -10.35 -4.50
CA LEU A 68 13.18 -9.24 -5.43
C LEU A 68 11.98 -8.38 -4.97
N TYR A 69 12.21 -7.08 -4.74
CA TYR A 69 11.13 -6.10 -4.63
C TYR A 69 10.67 -5.73 -6.03
N HIS A 70 9.36 -5.81 -6.30
CA HIS A 70 8.83 -5.65 -7.66
C HIS A 70 7.85 -4.48 -7.83
N ASP A 71 7.58 -3.70 -6.79
CA ASP A 71 6.81 -2.46 -6.92
C ASP A 71 7.66 -1.43 -7.68
N GLY A 72 7.63 -1.53 -9.00
CA GLY A 72 8.44 -0.70 -9.87
C GLY A 72 8.01 0.76 -9.90
N SER A 73 8.94 1.63 -10.32
CA SER A 73 8.64 3.03 -10.60
C SER A 73 7.76 3.14 -11.85
N VAL A 74 6.81 4.08 -11.79
CA VAL A 74 6.04 4.54 -12.96
C VAL A 74 6.47 5.97 -13.31
N ARG A 75 5.98 6.50 -14.42
CA ARG A 75 6.24 7.90 -14.77
C ARG A 75 5.85 8.82 -13.60
N PRO A 76 6.62 9.89 -13.33
CA PRO A 76 6.37 10.78 -12.19
C PRO A 76 4.97 11.41 -12.17
N ASP A 77 4.39 11.64 -13.35
CA ASP A 77 3.07 12.24 -13.54
C ASP A 77 1.92 11.24 -13.60
N PHE A 78 2.20 9.93 -13.48
CA PHE A 78 1.22 8.86 -13.68
C PHE A 78 -0.03 8.99 -12.79
N THR A 79 0.15 9.47 -11.57
CA THR A 79 -0.93 9.67 -10.60
C THR A 79 -1.21 11.14 -10.29
N ALA A 80 -0.67 12.08 -11.07
CA ALA A 80 -0.80 13.52 -10.82
C ALA A 80 -2.24 14.04 -10.81
N ALA A 81 -3.17 13.34 -11.47
CA ALA A 81 -4.60 13.67 -11.43
C ALA A 81 -5.24 13.43 -10.05
N TRP A 82 -4.66 12.61 -9.21
CA TRP A 82 -5.25 12.15 -7.94
C TRP A 82 -4.41 12.49 -6.71
N GLN A 83 -3.11 12.68 -6.86
CA GLN A 83 -2.21 13.02 -5.76
C GLN A 83 -1.07 13.93 -6.22
N ASN A 84 -0.60 14.80 -5.30
CA ASN A 84 0.66 15.52 -5.48
C ASN A 84 1.73 14.85 -4.59
N VAL A 85 2.62 14.07 -5.21
CA VAL A 85 3.69 13.35 -4.48
C VAL A 85 4.78 14.26 -3.92
N ASP A 86 4.90 15.51 -4.40
CA ASP A 86 5.89 16.48 -3.92
C ASP A 86 5.41 17.19 -2.65
N ASP A 87 4.09 17.17 -2.36
CA ASP A 87 3.57 17.67 -1.10
C ASP A 87 3.97 16.73 0.06
N ARG A 88 4.83 17.24 0.97
CA ARG A 88 5.39 16.46 2.09
C ARG A 88 5.98 15.13 1.60
N ARG A 89 6.80 15.17 0.57
CA ARG A 89 7.33 14.00 -0.13
C ARG A 89 8.04 13.00 0.78
N HIS A 90 8.79 13.48 1.77
CA HIS A 90 9.60 12.65 2.66
C HIS A 90 9.17 12.81 4.10
N LEU A 91 9.14 11.69 4.82
CA LEU A 91 9.00 11.62 6.27
C LEU A 91 10.14 10.78 6.85
N GLN A 92 10.45 11.00 8.11
CA GLN A 92 11.36 10.13 8.87
C GLN A 92 10.97 10.14 10.34
N SER A 93 11.22 9.02 11.00
CA SER A 93 11.04 8.87 12.47
C SER A 93 11.96 7.81 13.01
N GLU A 94 12.25 7.91 14.31
CA GLU A 94 13.01 6.89 15.01
C GLU A 94 12.10 5.73 15.43
N HIS A 95 12.49 4.50 15.08
CA HIS A 95 11.82 3.26 15.49
C HIS A 95 12.84 2.30 16.06
N LEU A 96 12.72 1.96 17.34
CA LEU A 96 13.65 1.06 18.06
C LEU A 96 15.15 1.43 17.86
N GLY A 97 15.45 2.72 17.92
CA GLY A 97 16.83 3.23 17.77
C GLY A 97 17.34 3.30 16.32
N MET A 98 16.48 3.06 15.33
CA MET A 98 16.82 3.19 13.91
C MET A 98 16.00 4.29 13.25
N THR A 99 16.64 5.11 12.43
CA THR A 99 15.95 6.10 11.60
C THR A 99 15.28 5.38 10.43
N VAL A 100 13.95 5.42 10.38
CA VAL A 100 13.16 4.91 9.25
C VAL A 100 12.69 6.08 8.41
N ARG A 101 12.96 6.02 7.10
CA ARG A 101 12.55 7.03 6.12
C ARG A 101 11.43 6.49 5.27
N PHE A 102 10.50 7.39 4.94
CA PHE A 102 9.34 7.11 4.10
C PHE A 102 9.26 8.13 2.99
N GLU A 103 8.72 7.73 1.85
CA GLU A 103 8.52 8.64 0.73
C GLU A 103 7.19 8.36 0.01
N ARG A 104 6.65 9.40 -0.60
CA ARG A 104 5.49 9.27 -1.48
C ARG A 104 5.95 8.81 -2.86
N TRP A 105 5.24 7.83 -3.39
CA TRP A 105 5.58 7.23 -4.67
C TRP A 105 4.52 7.55 -5.72
N PRO A 106 4.93 7.83 -6.99
CA PRO A 106 4.01 7.91 -8.12
C PRO A 106 3.23 6.60 -8.35
N ASN A 107 3.84 5.45 -8.01
CA ASN A 107 3.16 4.16 -8.01
C ASN A 107 2.64 3.82 -6.60
N PRO A 108 1.34 4.06 -6.32
CA PRO A 108 0.77 3.78 -5.00
C PRO A 108 0.41 2.30 -4.82
N HIS A 109 0.41 1.51 -5.89
CA HIS A 109 -0.12 0.16 -5.86
C HIS A 109 0.78 -0.79 -5.06
N SER A 110 0.14 -1.59 -4.22
CA SER A 110 0.75 -2.67 -3.43
C SER A 110 -0.20 -3.86 -3.29
N GLY A 111 -1.28 -3.93 -4.10
CA GLY A 111 -2.31 -4.96 -3.99
C GLY A 111 -3.11 -4.93 -2.69
N CYS A 112 -2.99 -3.85 -1.91
CA CYS A 112 -3.60 -3.75 -0.58
C CYS A 112 -3.73 -2.31 -0.11
N PHE A 113 -4.58 -2.12 0.92
CA PHE A 113 -4.54 -0.98 1.82
C PHE A 113 -4.86 -1.40 3.26
N PHE A 114 -4.42 -0.59 4.22
CA PHE A 114 -4.66 -0.78 5.65
C PHE A 114 -5.07 0.56 6.25
N LEU A 115 -6.25 0.59 6.87
CA LEU A 115 -6.80 1.79 7.50
C LEU A 115 -7.24 1.45 8.91
N ASN A 116 -6.97 2.34 9.87
CA ASN A 116 -7.63 2.25 11.15
C ASN A 116 -9.09 2.74 11.05
N ARG A 117 -9.86 2.62 12.14
CA ARG A 117 -11.29 2.97 12.16
C ARG A 117 -11.54 4.44 11.78
N ASN A 118 -10.72 5.37 12.29
CA ASN A 118 -10.89 6.79 12.00
C ASN A 118 -10.62 7.10 10.53
N GLN A 119 -9.56 6.53 9.98
CA GLN A 119 -9.23 6.65 8.56
C GLN A 119 -10.32 6.05 7.67
N MET A 120 -10.83 4.86 8.02
CA MET A 120 -11.92 4.23 7.28
C MET A 120 -13.19 5.10 7.32
N ALA A 121 -13.57 5.63 8.49
CA ALA A 121 -14.72 6.55 8.64
C ALA A 121 -14.52 7.82 7.81
N TYR A 122 -13.32 8.38 7.84
CA TYR A 122 -12.99 9.57 7.05
C TYR A 122 -13.11 9.32 5.55
N TRP A 123 -12.60 8.19 5.04
CA TRP A 123 -12.72 7.83 3.63
C TRP A 123 -14.18 7.60 3.23
N VAL A 124 -14.96 6.87 4.04
CA VAL A 124 -16.40 6.63 3.82
C VAL A 124 -17.20 7.94 3.72
N SER A 125 -16.77 8.99 4.41
CA SER A 125 -17.42 10.32 4.34
C SER A 125 -17.20 11.08 3.03
N LYS A 126 -16.31 10.59 2.15
CA LYS A 126 -15.99 11.27 0.89
C LYS A 126 -17.04 11.00 -0.18
N PRO A 127 -17.37 11.99 -1.02
CA PRO A 127 -18.41 11.84 -2.05
C PRO A 127 -18.08 10.78 -3.10
N TYR A 128 -16.80 10.49 -3.30
CA TYR A 128 -16.31 9.47 -4.24
C TYR A 128 -16.15 8.07 -3.62
N PHE A 129 -16.49 7.89 -2.33
CA PHE A 129 -16.47 6.56 -1.73
C PHE A 129 -17.52 5.66 -2.38
N GLY A 130 -17.09 4.51 -2.85
CA GLY A 130 -17.98 3.55 -3.51
C GLY A 130 -18.14 3.77 -5.01
N ASP A 131 -17.53 4.80 -5.58
CA ASP A 131 -17.39 4.93 -7.03
C ASP A 131 -16.57 3.76 -7.57
N GLU A 132 -17.08 3.09 -8.60
CA GLU A 132 -16.38 1.98 -9.25
C GLU A 132 -15.40 2.49 -10.32
N ASP A 133 -14.73 3.60 -10.04
CA ASP A 133 -13.73 4.19 -10.94
C ASP A 133 -12.52 3.26 -11.08
N SER A 134 -12.25 2.85 -12.31
CA SER A 134 -11.14 1.98 -12.67
C SER A 134 -10.12 2.64 -13.58
N SER A 135 -10.04 3.97 -13.52
CA SER A 135 -9.15 4.77 -14.37
C SER A 135 -7.66 4.65 -14.00
N PHE A 136 -7.34 4.17 -12.79
CA PHE A 136 -5.97 3.86 -12.41
C PHE A 136 -5.63 2.42 -12.80
N ALA A 137 -4.83 2.24 -13.86
CA ALA A 137 -4.32 0.98 -14.40
C ALA A 137 -5.42 -0.06 -14.75
N GLY A 138 -6.19 -0.52 -13.78
CA GLY A 138 -7.26 -1.50 -13.95
C GLY A 138 -8.18 -1.59 -12.73
N PRO A 139 -9.22 -2.45 -12.77
CA PRO A 139 -10.20 -2.53 -11.70
C PRO A 139 -9.64 -2.97 -10.35
N LEU A 140 -8.66 -3.88 -10.33
CA LEU A 140 -8.04 -4.37 -9.09
C LEU A 140 -7.14 -3.30 -8.49
N GLU A 141 -6.24 -2.75 -9.30
CA GLU A 141 -5.32 -1.70 -8.91
C GLU A 141 -6.07 -0.45 -8.42
N SER A 142 -7.16 -0.09 -9.12
CA SER A 142 -8.00 1.05 -8.71
C SER A 142 -8.69 0.79 -7.38
N ALA A 143 -9.24 -0.41 -7.17
CA ALA A 143 -9.89 -0.76 -5.91
C ALA A 143 -8.90 -0.77 -4.73
N ALA A 144 -7.65 -1.18 -4.96
CA ALA A 144 -6.62 -1.23 -3.94
C ALA A 144 -5.98 0.14 -3.63
N SER A 145 -6.08 1.13 -4.55
CA SER A 145 -5.21 2.31 -4.46
C SER A 145 -5.93 3.64 -4.67
N LEU A 146 -6.86 3.74 -5.64
CA LEU A 146 -7.35 5.05 -6.12
C LEU A 146 -8.01 5.88 -5.02
N GLY A 147 -9.00 5.32 -4.33
CA GLY A 147 -9.68 6.01 -3.24
C GLY A 147 -8.75 6.38 -2.08
N ILE A 148 -7.68 5.61 -1.88
CA ILE A 148 -6.69 5.86 -0.82
C ILE A 148 -5.86 7.10 -1.15
N ILE A 149 -5.28 7.17 -2.35
CA ILE A 149 -4.43 8.32 -2.76
C ILE A 149 -5.21 9.62 -2.96
N GLN A 150 -6.51 9.53 -3.28
CA GLN A 150 -7.39 10.69 -3.30
C GLN A 150 -7.74 11.23 -1.91
N THR A 151 -7.66 10.37 -0.88
CA THR A 151 -8.08 10.71 0.47
C THR A 151 -6.91 11.03 1.38
N PHE A 152 -5.81 10.30 1.26
CA PHE A 152 -4.67 10.33 2.17
C PHE A 152 -3.36 10.60 1.44
N ARG A 153 -2.37 11.11 2.19
CA ARG A 153 -0.99 11.08 1.76
C ARG A 153 -0.44 9.67 1.98
N GLN A 154 -0.37 8.89 0.91
CA GLN A 154 0.15 7.53 0.98
C GLN A 154 1.68 7.53 0.88
N TYR A 155 2.32 6.80 1.80
CA TYR A 155 3.76 6.61 1.86
C TYR A 155 4.13 5.15 1.72
N LYS A 156 5.37 4.90 1.28
CA LYS A 156 6.06 3.61 1.39
C LYS A 156 7.38 3.83 2.15
N PRO A 157 7.92 2.82 2.84
CA PRO A 157 9.31 2.89 3.29
C PRO A 157 10.21 3.27 2.12
N SER A 158 11.22 4.12 2.34
CA SER A 158 12.21 4.40 1.28
C SER A 158 12.92 3.11 0.85
N PRO A 159 13.55 3.04 -0.33
CA PRO A 159 14.22 1.82 -0.80
C PRO A 159 15.24 1.27 0.21
N ALA A 160 15.95 2.16 0.92
CA ALA A 160 16.90 1.76 1.95
C ALA A 160 16.23 1.15 3.20
N ASN A 161 14.93 1.37 3.39
CA ASN A 161 14.13 0.87 4.49
C ASN A 161 13.02 -0.09 4.02
N ALA A 162 13.09 -0.62 2.80
CA ALA A 162 12.02 -1.42 2.18
C ALA A 162 11.52 -2.57 3.05
N SER A 163 12.43 -3.24 3.78
CA SER A 163 12.11 -4.33 4.71
C SER A 163 11.39 -3.87 6.00
N PHE A 164 11.24 -2.57 6.23
CA PHE A 164 10.49 -2.09 7.40
C PHE A 164 9.03 -2.51 7.35
N LEU A 165 8.39 -2.40 6.17
CA LEU A 165 7.03 -2.88 5.95
C LEU A 165 6.94 -3.52 4.58
N GLU A 166 6.76 -4.83 4.55
CA GLU A 166 6.77 -5.61 3.32
C GLU A 166 5.75 -6.75 3.33
N LEU A 167 5.29 -7.15 2.15
CA LEU A 167 4.42 -8.30 1.92
C LEU A 167 5.09 -9.26 0.94
N GLN A 168 4.97 -10.55 1.20
CA GLN A 168 5.40 -11.54 0.23
C GLN A 168 4.30 -11.75 -0.82
N HIS A 169 4.67 -11.61 -2.10
CA HIS A 169 3.85 -12.05 -3.23
C HIS A 169 4.12 -13.54 -3.48
N LEU A 170 3.08 -14.35 -3.39
CA LEU A 170 3.24 -15.82 -3.37
C LEU A 170 3.54 -16.41 -4.75
N HIS A 171 3.24 -15.68 -5.81
CA HIS A 171 3.48 -16.14 -7.17
C HIS A 171 4.75 -15.51 -7.75
N PRO A 172 5.83 -16.28 -8.03
CA PRO A 172 7.14 -15.75 -8.41
C PRO A 172 7.19 -15.29 -9.89
N ARG A 173 6.26 -14.47 -10.32
CA ARG A 173 6.12 -13.98 -11.69
C ARG A 173 7.24 -13.04 -12.09
N TYR A 174 7.53 -12.05 -11.24
CA TYR A 174 8.48 -10.98 -11.53
C TYR A 174 9.91 -11.45 -11.39
N LEU A 175 10.21 -12.38 -10.48
CA LEU A 175 11.49 -13.07 -10.43
C LEU A 175 11.79 -13.80 -11.75
N GLY A 176 10.80 -14.50 -12.31
CA GLY A 176 10.93 -15.19 -13.59
C GLY A 176 11.14 -14.24 -14.77
N GLU A 177 10.58 -13.04 -14.73
CA GLU A 177 10.76 -12.00 -15.74
C GLU A 177 12.14 -11.35 -15.61
N ALA A 178 12.57 -10.98 -14.41
CA ALA A 178 13.88 -10.36 -14.17
C ALA A 178 15.04 -11.21 -14.66
N LEU A 179 14.93 -12.53 -14.59
CA LEU A 179 15.97 -13.47 -15.05
C LEU A 179 16.04 -13.65 -16.57
N LYS A 180 15.03 -13.20 -17.33
CA LYS A 180 15.09 -13.25 -18.81
C LYS A 180 15.93 -12.15 -19.44
N PHE A 181 16.33 -11.15 -18.65
CA PHE A 181 17.10 -9.99 -19.11
C PHE A 181 18.57 -10.03 -18.67
N HIS A 182 19.03 -11.14 -18.13
CA HIS A 182 20.43 -11.45 -17.79
C HIS A 182 20.88 -12.72 -18.49
#